data_313f855895c1f3df7e16ca7ffcd9dcb7
#
_entry.id   313f855895c1f3df7e16ca7ffcd9dcb7
#
_cell.length_a   1.000
_cell.length_b   1.000
_cell.length_c   1.000
_cell.angle_alpha   90.00
_cell.angle_beta   90.00
_cell.angle_gamma   90.00
#
_symmetry.space_group_name_H-M   'P 1'
#
loop_
_entity.id
_entity.type
_entity.pdbx_description
1 polymer ?
#
loop_
_entity_poly.entity_id
_entity_poly.type
_entity_poly.pdbx_seq_one_letter_code
_entity_poly.pdbx_strand_id
1 'polypeptide(L)'
;ERSWLIFDEGKERRFSYSGQIKAVHTCEPWVNIHADTYTQFLQSCAGERGYTNTILVDSLGRIISIEQVLDDSGNILSLQLRED
;
A
#
# COMPACT_ATOMS: atom_id res chain seq x y z
N GLU A 1 -2.79 10.97 -21.29
CA GLU A 1 -3.27 11.23 -19.95
C GLU A 1 -2.16 11.05 -18.93
N ARG A 2 -2.02 12.00 -18.03
CA ARG A 2 -0.95 11.97 -17.04
C ARG A 2 -1.47 11.37 -15.74
N SER A 3 -1.09 10.13 -15.48
CA SER A 3 -1.50 9.46 -14.27
C SER A 3 -0.43 8.49 -13.80
N TRP A 4 -0.43 8.24 -12.51
CA TRP A 4 0.40 7.22 -11.91
C TRP A 4 -0.31 5.87 -12.01
N LEU A 5 0.43 4.85 -12.37
CA LEU A 5 0.00 3.47 -12.27
C LEU A 5 0.99 2.72 -11.39
N ILE A 6 0.45 1.95 -10.47
CA ILE A 6 1.27 1.15 -9.57
C ILE A 6 0.95 -0.32 -9.81
N PHE A 7 1.97 -1.08 -10.16
CA PHE A 7 1.85 -2.52 -10.31
C PHE A 7 2.53 -3.18 -9.12
N ASP A 8 1.77 -3.90 -8.33
CA ASP A 8 2.26 -4.58 -7.15
C ASP A 8 2.22 -6.09 -7.42
N GLU A 9 3.39 -6.69 -7.58
CA GLU A 9 3.54 -8.11 -7.89
C GLU A 9 4.12 -8.89 -6.70
N GLY A 10 3.84 -8.43 -5.49
CA GLY A 10 4.28 -9.09 -4.28
C GLY A 10 5.70 -8.72 -3.85
N LYS A 11 6.67 -8.91 -4.70
CA LYS A 11 8.07 -8.59 -4.40
C LYS A 11 8.53 -7.26 -4.95
N GLU A 12 7.78 -6.72 -5.91
CA GLU A 12 8.16 -5.48 -6.57
C GLU A 12 6.93 -4.58 -6.73
N ARG A 13 7.12 -3.29 -6.54
CA ARG A 13 6.14 -2.28 -6.90
C ARG A 13 6.75 -1.42 -7.99
N ARG A 14 6.08 -1.37 -9.13
CA ARG A 14 6.52 -0.57 -10.27
C ARG A 14 5.66 0.68 -10.37
N PHE A 15 6.30 1.82 -10.36
CA PHE A 15 5.63 3.11 -10.44
C PHE A 15 5.80 3.65 -11.85
N SER A 16 4.68 3.82 -12.54
CA SER A 16 4.67 4.33 -13.90
C SER A 16 3.87 5.62 -13.96
N TYR A 17 4.41 6.62 -14.62
CA TYR A 17 3.73 7.89 -14.83
C TYR A 17 3.70 8.18 -16.32
N SER A 18 2.51 8.42 -16.87
CA SER A 18 2.30 8.71 -18.30
C SER A 18 2.95 7.66 -19.20
N GLY A 19 2.87 6.39 -18.81
CA GLY A 19 3.38 5.28 -19.62
C GLY A 19 4.86 4.99 -19.46
N GLN A 20 5.57 5.72 -18.61
CA GLN A 20 7.00 5.49 -18.37
C GLN A 20 7.23 5.01 -16.94
N ILE A 21 8.06 3.97 -16.81
CA ILE A 21 8.42 3.48 -15.49
C ILE A 21 9.36 4.49 -14.84
N LYS A 22 8.95 5.03 -13.68
CA LYS A 22 9.73 6.02 -12.95
C LYS A 22 10.51 5.42 -11.80
N ALA A 23 10.00 4.35 -11.21
CA ALA A 23 10.67 3.69 -10.09
C ALA A 23 10.22 2.26 -9.96
N VAL A 24 11.09 1.42 -9.40
CA VAL A 24 10.77 0.05 -9.03
C VAL A 24 11.24 -0.13 -7.59
N HIS A 25 10.33 -0.50 -6.71
CA HIS A 25 10.66 -0.74 -5.31
C HIS A 25 10.57 -2.24 -5.02
N THR A 26 11.53 -2.75 -4.27
CA THR A 26 11.50 -4.14 -3.81
C THR A 26 10.72 -4.21 -2.51
N CYS A 27 9.76 -5.12 -2.43
CA CYS A 27 8.89 -5.25 -1.27
C CYS A 27 9.00 -6.64 -0.67
N GLU A 28 8.83 -6.72 0.66
CA GLU A 28 8.66 -7.99 1.33
C GLU A 28 7.24 -8.51 1.09
N PRO A 29 7.01 -9.82 1.23
CA PRO A 29 5.65 -10.35 1.14
C PRO A 29 4.74 -9.71 2.19
N TRP A 30 3.45 -9.61 1.88
CA TRP A 30 2.46 -9.13 2.83
C TRP A 30 2.43 -10.01 4.07
N VAL A 31 2.39 -9.37 5.24
CA VAL A 31 2.33 -10.05 6.54
C VAL A 31 0.99 -9.72 7.17
N ASN A 32 0.39 -10.72 7.82
CA ASN A 32 -0.88 -10.56 8.51
C ASN A 32 -0.67 -10.57 10.01
N ILE A 33 -1.28 -9.61 10.70
CA ILE A 33 -1.31 -9.58 12.16
C ILE A 33 -2.78 -9.60 12.58
N HIS A 34 -3.19 -10.65 13.31
CA HIS A 34 -4.56 -10.80 13.76
C HIS A 34 -4.74 -10.22 15.16
N ALA A 35 -5.75 -9.38 15.31
CA ALA A 35 -6.19 -8.89 16.60
C ALA A 35 -7.63 -9.33 16.84
N ASP A 36 -8.18 -9.04 18.03
CA ASP A 36 -9.53 -9.52 18.40
C ASP A 36 -10.62 -9.03 17.46
N THR A 37 -10.50 -7.79 16.98
CA THR A 37 -11.57 -7.14 16.21
C THR A 37 -11.16 -6.79 14.78
N TYR A 38 -9.89 -7.01 14.41
CA TYR A 38 -9.42 -6.66 13.09
C TYR A 38 -8.19 -7.48 12.70
N THR A 39 -7.88 -7.48 11.40
CA THR A 39 -6.64 -8.03 10.88
C THR A 39 -5.88 -6.90 10.19
N GLN A 40 -4.59 -6.80 10.47
CA GLN A 40 -3.72 -5.82 9.86
C GLN A 40 -2.85 -6.51 8.81
N PHE A 41 -2.83 -5.97 7.61
CA PHE A 41 -1.94 -6.41 6.54
C PHE A 41 -0.86 -5.37 6.36
N LEU A 42 0.39 -5.81 6.35
CA LEU A 42 1.56 -4.95 6.24
C LEU A 42 2.43 -5.38 5.07
N GLN A 43 2.89 -4.41 4.30
CA GLN A 43 3.87 -4.64 3.24
C GLN A 43 5.00 -3.64 3.41
N SER A 44 6.20 -4.12 3.64
CA SER A 44 7.39 -3.28 3.77
C SER A 44 8.11 -3.21 2.45
N CYS A 45 8.41 -2.01 1.98
CA CYS A 45 9.06 -1.79 0.69
C CYS A 45 10.32 -0.96 0.87
N ALA A 46 11.34 -1.27 0.08
CA ALA A 46 12.59 -0.53 0.05
C ALA A 46 12.55 0.49 -1.09
N GLY A 47 12.30 1.73 -0.76
CA GLY A 47 12.43 2.87 -1.66
C GLY A 47 13.59 3.72 -1.19
N GLU A 48 13.58 5.01 -1.50
CA GLU A 48 14.63 5.91 -1.04
C GLU A 48 14.77 5.92 0.49
N ARG A 49 13.65 5.79 1.20
CA ARG A 49 13.63 5.84 2.67
C ARG A 49 13.01 4.62 3.31
N GLY A 50 12.55 3.67 2.51
CA GLY A 50 11.75 2.59 3.01
C GLY A 50 10.38 3.06 3.49
N TYR A 51 9.37 2.22 3.36
CA TYR A 51 8.02 2.55 3.81
C TYR A 51 7.22 1.27 4.04
N THR A 52 6.10 1.41 4.73
CA THR A 52 5.21 0.29 4.97
C THR A 52 3.80 0.67 4.51
N ASN A 53 3.21 -0.16 3.68
CA ASN A 53 1.81 -0.06 3.31
C ASN A 53 0.98 -0.86 4.30
N THR A 54 -0.16 -0.32 4.71
CA THR A 54 -1.00 -0.93 5.73
C THR A 54 -2.45 -0.99 5.28
N ILE A 55 -3.10 -2.12 5.52
CA ILE A 55 -4.54 -2.29 5.32
C ILE A 55 -5.11 -2.91 6.59
N LEU A 56 -6.16 -2.30 7.15
CA LEU A 56 -6.88 -2.85 8.29
C LEU A 56 -8.25 -3.35 7.82
N VAL A 57 -8.58 -4.57 8.21
CA VAL A 57 -9.83 -5.22 7.85
C VAL A 57 -10.51 -5.67 9.13
N ASP A 58 -11.82 -5.41 9.26
CA ASP A 58 -12.56 -5.82 10.45
C ASP A 58 -12.94 -7.32 10.40
N SER A 59 -13.60 -7.79 11.45
CA SER A 59 -13.98 -9.19 11.57
C SER A 59 -15.01 -9.64 10.53
N LEU A 60 -15.67 -8.70 9.87
CA LEU A 60 -16.65 -9.00 8.80
C LEU A 60 -16.01 -8.92 7.41
N GLY A 61 -14.70 -8.69 7.32
CA GLY A 61 -14.01 -8.59 6.05
C GLY A 61 -14.08 -7.22 5.39
N ARG A 62 -14.56 -6.19 6.11
CA ARG A 62 -14.63 -4.83 5.57
C ARG A 62 -13.33 -4.09 5.81
N ILE A 63 -12.90 -3.34 4.81
CA ILE A 63 -11.70 -2.51 4.95
C ILE A 63 -12.01 -1.32 5.85
N ILE A 64 -11.28 -1.19 6.97
CA ILE A 64 -11.44 -0.11 7.92
C ILE A 64 -10.55 1.07 7.55
N SER A 65 -9.32 0.80 7.16
CA SER A 65 -8.39 1.85 6.78
C SER A 65 -7.36 1.32 5.78
N ILE A 66 -6.85 2.23 4.97
CA ILE A 66 -5.78 1.95 4.01
C ILE A 66 -4.76 3.08 4.12
N GLU A 67 -3.49 2.71 4.20
CA GLU A 67 -2.38 3.65 4.09
C GLU A 67 -1.40 3.07 3.09
N GLN A 68 -1.24 3.74 1.95
CA GLN A 68 -0.36 3.26 0.90
C GLN A 68 0.41 4.40 0.26
N VAL A 69 1.67 4.14 -0.07
CA VAL A 69 2.47 5.07 -0.84
C VAL A 69 2.04 5.01 -2.30
N LEU A 70 1.73 6.16 -2.87
CA LEU A 70 1.12 6.27 -4.19
C LEU A 70 2.10 6.53 -5.32
N ASP A 71 3.26 7.10 -5.00
CA ASP A 71 4.23 7.44 -6.04
C ASP A 71 5.65 7.41 -5.48
N ASP A 72 6.62 7.65 -6.36
CA ASP A 72 8.02 7.63 -6.01
C ASP A 72 8.45 8.79 -5.10
N SER A 73 7.62 9.82 -5.00
CA SER A 73 7.91 10.98 -4.15
C SER A 73 7.49 10.79 -2.69
N GLY A 74 6.82 9.68 -2.38
CA GLY A 74 6.38 9.38 -1.02
C GLY A 74 5.01 9.92 -0.67
N ASN A 75 4.21 10.33 -1.64
CA ASN A 75 2.82 10.72 -1.39
C ASN A 75 2.02 9.51 -0.90
N ILE A 76 1.23 9.71 0.13
CA ILE A 76 0.52 8.63 0.82
C ILE A 76 -0.99 8.81 0.64
N LEU A 77 -1.66 7.70 0.29
CA LEU A 77 -3.12 7.62 0.38
C LEU A 77 -3.48 7.12 1.77
N SER A 78 -4.32 7.86 2.45
CA SER A 78 -4.84 7.45 3.75
C SER A 78 -6.36 7.54 3.71
N LEU A 79 -7.02 6.41 3.87
CA LEU A 79 -8.48 6.32 3.86
C LEU A 79 -8.94 5.61 5.13
N GLN A 80 -10.02 6.10 5.73
CA GLN A 80 -10.63 5.47 6.88
C GLN A 80 -12.13 5.35 6.68
N LEU A 81 -12.69 4.20 7.08
CA LEU A 81 -14.12 4.02 7.09
C LEU A 81 -14.70 4.86 8.23
N ARG A 82 -15.69 5.68 7.91
CA ARG A 82 -16.44 6.41 8.93
C ARG A 82 -17.67 5.63 9.29
N GLU A 83 -17.85 5.42 10.58
CA GLU A 83 -19.09 4.91 11.11
C GLU A 83 -19.86 6.08 11.71
N ASP A 84 -21.08 6.24 11.25
CA ASP A 84 -21.99 7.25 11.80
C ASP A 84 -22.80 6.69 12.98
#